data_fda4c549eebf55b2ba27132d1a3c64c1
#
_entry.id   fda4c549eebf55b2ba27132d1a3c64c1
#
_cell.length_a   1.000
_cell.length_b   1.000
_cell.length_c   1.000
_cell.angle_alpha   90.00
_cell.angle_beta   90.00
_cell.angle_gamma   90.00
#
_symmetry.space_group_name_H-M   'P 1'
#
loop_
_entity.id
_entity.type
_entity.pdbx_description
1 polymer ?
#
loop_
_entity_poly.entity_id
_entity_poly.type
_entity_poly.pdbx_seq_one_letter_code
_entity_poly.pdbx_strand_id
1 'polypeptide(L)'
;MRRYEPIERSAAAIAVAVAAVALVAAVAVTVRGHDKVWAHAATTTSGDPQRGQAMFIQYGCGSCHHLTYVRKATGEVGPPLDGIAVRAVIAGKLSNTPDNLQRWIRDPQGVTPGTGMPDLQVGERDARDISAFLYTRSG
;
A
#
# COMPACT_ATOMS: atom_id res chain seq x y z
N MET A 1 -0.04 56.29 27.64
CA MET A 1 0.05 54.82 27.74
C MET A 1 -0.60 54.26 26.50
N ARG A 2 0.16 53.46 25.73
CA ARG A 2 -0.19 53.04 24.36
C ARG A 2 -1.17 51.90 24.35
N ARG A 3 -2.33 52.11 23.71
CA ARG A 3 -3.24 50.97 23.34
C ARG A 3 -2.89 50.50 21.93
N TYR A 4 -1.87 49.64 21.83
CA TYR A 4 -1.48 48.97 20.56
C TYR A 4 -1.91 47.50 20.47
N GLU A 5 -2.91 47.10 21.28
CA GLU A 5 -3.31 45.70 21.39
C GLU A 5 -4.22 45.12 20.29
N PRO A 6 -5.04 45.86 19.51
CA PRO A 6 -5.97 45.21 18.58
C PRO A 6 -5.31 44.71 17.29
N ILE A 7 -4.22 45.33 16.84
CA ILE A 7 -3.57 44.97 15.55
C ILE A 7 -2.79 43.67 15.69
N GLU A 8 -2.07 43.47 16.78
CA GLU A 8 -1.28 42.22 17.00
C GLU A 8 -2.18 41.01 17.18
N ARG A 9 -3.30 41.16 17.88
CA ARG A 9 -4.29 40.08 18.04
C ARG A 9 -4.94 39.69 16.72
N SER A 10 -5.23 40.67 15.86
CA SER A 10 -5.80 40.43 14.53
C SER A 10 -4.79 39.74 13.61
N ALA A 11 -3.52 40.14 13.63
CA ALA A 11 -2.47 39.54 12.85
C ALA A 11 -2.21 38.08 13.27
N ALA A 12 -2.19 37.81 14.58
CA ALA A 12 -2.07 36.46 15.13
C ALA A 12 -3.27 35.57 14.72
N ALA A 13 -4.50 36.09 14.80
CA ALA A 13 -5.68 35.36 14.38
C ALA A 13 -5.68 35.02 12.90
N ILE A 14 -5.23 35.95 12.03
CA ILE A 14 -5.08 35.72 10.60
C ILE A 14 -4.01 34.65 10.34
N ALA A 15 -2.85 34.72 11.01
CA ALA A 15 -1.79 33.74 10.85
C ALA A 15 -2.26 32.33 11.24
N VAL A 16 -3.00 32.19 12.34
CA VAL A 16 -3.58 30.91 12.77
C VAL A 16 -4.61 30.39 11.75
N ALA A 17 -5.47 31.26 11.21
CA ALA A 17 -6.43 30.88 10.20
C ALA A 17 -5.75 30.41 8.90
N VAL A 18 -4.71 31.10 8.44
CA VAL A 18 -3.93 30.70 7.26
C VAL A 18 -3.24 29.36 7.48
N ALA A 19 -2.62 29.16 8.65
CA ALA A 19 -1.99 27.89 9.00
C ALA A 19 -3.00 26.73 9.04
N ALA A 20 -4.19 26.96 9.60
CA ALA A 20 -5.25 25.96 9.64
C ALA A 20 -5.73 25.58 8.22
N VAL A 21 -5.94 26.56 7.35
CA VAL A 21 -6.32 26.33 5.94
C VAL A 21 -5.23 25.56 5.20
N ALA A 22 -3.96 25.92 5.38
CA ALA A 22 -2.83 25.22 4.78
C ALA A 22 -2.73 23.76 5.25
N LEU A 23 -2.95 23.51 6.54
CA LEU A 23 -2.97 22.15 7.08
C LEU A 23 -4.11 21.31 6.50
N VAL A 24 -5.33 21.87 6.43
CA VAL A 24 -6.48 21.19 5.83
C VAL A 24 -6.23 20.87 4.35
N ALA A 25 -5.67 21.83 3.60
CA ALA A 25 -5.32 21.62 2.21
C ALA A 25 -4.25 20.51 2.04
N ALA A 26 -3.21 20.50 2.88
CA ALA A 26 -2.18 19.46 2.86
C ALA A 26 -2.77 18.07 3.15
N VAL A 27 -3.61 17.95 4.16
CA VAL A 27 -4.32 16.70 4.49
C VAL A 27 -5.20 16.26 3.34
N ALA A 28 -5.97 17.17 2.73
CA ALA A 28 -6.83 16.85 1.61
C ALA A 28 -6.05 16.35 0.39
N VAL A 29 -4.87 16.91 0.11
CA VAL A 29 -3.98 16.46 -0.98
C VAL A 29 -3.45 15.05 -0.72
N THR A 30 -3.00 14.76 0.51
CA THR A 30 -2.49 13.43 0.87
C THR A 30 -3.58 12.36 0.80
N VAL A 31 -4.78 12.64 1.32
CA VAL A 31 -5.92 11.72 1.27
C VAL A 31 -6.31 11.41 -0.18
N ARG A 32 -6.46 12.45 -1.02
CA ARG A 32 -6.78 12.26 -2.45
C ARG A 32 -5.70 11.49 -3.21
N GLY A 33 -4.44 11.69 -2.86
CA GLY A 33 -3.32 10.93 -3.45
C GLY A 33 -3.43 9.45 -3.11
N HIS A 34 -3.68 9.13 -1.86
CA HIS A 34 -3.90 7.77 -1.38
C HIS A 34 -5.08 7.11 -2.11
N ASP A 35 -6.25 7.78 -2.17
CA ASP A 35 -7.44 7.24 -2.81
C ASP A 35 -7.22 6.94 -4.31
N LYS A 36 -6.47 7.79 -5.01
CA LYS A 36 -6.13 7.56 -6.43
C LYS A 36 -5.27 6.31 -6.63
N VAL A 37 -4.25 6.11 -5.79
CA VAL A 37 -3.39 4.91 -5.86
C VAL A 37 -4.21 3.66 -5.62
N TRP A 38 -5.08 3.66 -4.62
CA TRP A 38 -5.93 2.52 -4.29
C TRP A 38 -6.97 2.23 -5.37
N ALA A 39 -7.61 3.26 -5.92
CA ALA A 39 -8.53 3.11 -7.03
C ALA A 39 -7.85 2.59 -8.31
N HIS A 40 -6.63 3.07 -8.59
CA HIS A 40 -5.86 2.57 -9.73
C HIS A 40 -5.48 1.10 -9.54
N ALA A 41 -5.01 0.71 -8.36
CA ALA A 41 -4.71 -0.68 -8.07
C ALA A 41 -5.95 -1.59 -8.19
N ALA A 42 -7.10 -1.15 -7.69
CA ALA A 42 -8.36 -1.87 -7.82
C ALA A 42 -8.77 -2.07 -9.29
N THR A 43 -8.70 -1.02 -10.11
CA THR A 43 -9.06 -1.13 -11.53
C THR A 43 -8.08 -1.98 -12.32
N THR A 44 -6.78 -1.87 -12.03
CA THR A 44 -5.72 -2.62 -12.73
C THR A 44 -5.78 -4.12 -12.44
N THR A 45 -6.13 -4.51 -11.21
CA THR A 45 -6.14 -5.91 -10.78
C THR A 45 -7.54 -6.52 -10.72
N SER A 46 -8.58 -5.70 -10.86
CA SER A 46 -9.98 -6.07 -10.61
C SER A 46 -10.24 -6.61 -9.20
N GLY A 47 -9.40 -6.21 -8.23
CA GLY A 47 -9.47 -6.63 -6.83
C GLY A 47 -9.76 -5.47 -5.88
N ASP A 48 -10.01 -5.82 -4.62
CA ASP A 48 -10.23 -4.88 -3.51
C ASP A 48 -8.95 -4.76 -2.68
N PRO A 49 -8.19 -3.65 -2.75
CA PRO A 49 -6.95 -3.51 -2.01
C PRO A 49 -7.14 -3.43 -0.49
N GLN A 50 -8.27 -2.93 0.03
CA GLN A 50 -8.55 -2.91 1.46
C GLN A 50 -8.74 -4.32 2.00
N ARG A 51 -9.56 -5.11 1.31
CA ARG A 51 -9.74 -6.52 1.62
C ARG A 51 -8.42 -7.29 1.42
N GLY A 52 -7.66 -6.96 0.39
CA GLY A 52 -6.34 -7.54 0.12
C GLY A 52 -5.34 -7.35 1.26
N GLN A 53 -5.33 -6.18 1.89
CA GLN A 53 -4.50 -5.94 3.08
C GLN A 53 -4.91 -6.84 4.25
N ALA A 54 -6.21 -7.02 4.47
CA ALA A 54 -6.69 -7.92 5.52
C ALA A 54 -6.30 -9.37 5.23
N MET A 55 -6.46 -9.82 3.98
CA MET A 55 -6.06 -11.16 3.55
C MET A 55 -4.56 -11.39 3.62
N PHE A 56 -3.73 -10.43 3.24
CA PHE A 56 -2.28 -10.46 3.38
C PHE A 56 -1.86 -10.77 4.84
N ILE A 57 -2.54 -10.15 5.80
CA ILE A 57 -2.30 -10.38 7.23
C ILE A 57 -2.83 -11.75 7.66
N GLN A 58 -4.02 -12.12 7.21
CA GLN A 58 -4.70 -13.37 7.58
C GLN A 58 -3.93 -14.60 7.08
N TYR A 59 -3.42 -14.57 5.85
CA TYR A 59 -2.59 -15.64 5.29
C TYR A 59 -1.16 -15.66 5.84
N GLY A 60 -0.80 -14.68 6.70
CA GLY A 60 0.52 -14.64 7.36
C GLY A 60 1.67 -14.28 6.42
N CYS A 61 1.42 -13.63 5.30
CA CYS A 61 2.46 -13.26 4.32
C CYS A 61 3.59 -12.44 4.95
N GLY A 62 3.25 -11.59 5.93
CA GLY A 62 4.20 -10.76 6.67
C GLY A 62 5.16 -11.53 7.58
N SER A 63 4.93 -12.83 7.85
CA SER A 63 5.88 -13.66 8.62
C SER A 63 7.16 -13.96 7.82
N CYS A 64 7.06 -13.99 6.50
CA CYS A 64 8.19 -14.23 5.60
C CYS A 64 8.63 -12.97 4.86
N HIS A 65 7.71 -12.05 4.57
CA HIS A 65 7.97 -10.84 3.80
C HIS A 65 7.93 -9.58 4.65
N HIS A 66 8.91 -8.70 4.42
CA HIS A 66 8.85 -7.33 4.94
C HIS A 66 7.94 -6.46 4.05
N LEU A 67 7.14 -5.61 4.69
CA LEU A 67 6.36 -4.58 3.99
C LEU A 67 6.16 -3.38 4.92
N THR A 68 6.71 -2.23 4.54
CA THR A 68 6.66 -0.98 5.31
C THR A 68 5.21 -0.56 5.57
N TYR A 69 4.95 -0.04 6.77
CA TYR A 69 3.63 0.41 7.26
C TYR A 69 2.56 -0.68 7.36
N VAL A 70 2.94 -1.96 7.27
CA VAL A 70 2.04 -3.08 7.56
C VAL A 70 2.46 -3.75 8.85
N ARG A 71 1.59 -3.69 9.86
CA ARG A 71 1.86 -4.29 11.16
C ARG A 71 2.09 -5.79 11.02
N LYS A 72 3.14 -6.31 11.65
CA LYS A 72 3.56 -7.73 11.59
C LYS A 72 4.11 -8.18 10.23
N ALA A 73 4.36 -7.29 9.27
CA ALA A 73 5.06 -7.64 8.04
C ALA A 73 6.56 -7.30 8.18
N THR A 74 7.25 -8.08 9.00
CA THR A 74 8.66 -7.89 9.37
C THR A 74 9.53 -9.10 9.03
N GLY A 75 9.00 -10.04 8.24
CA GLY A 75 9.72 -11.25 7.84
C GLY A 75 10.87 -10.93 6.89
N GLU A 76 11.95 -11.71 7.00
CA GLU A 76 13.19 -11.57 6.22
C GLU A 76 13.52 -12.82 5.41
N VAL A 77 12.63 -13.83 5.42
CA VAL A 77 12.82 -15.09 4.69
C VAL A 77 12.57 -14.90 3.20
N GLY A 78 11.52 -14.16 2.85
CA GLY A 78 11.21 -13.77 1.49
C GLY A 78 11.73 -12.36 1.17
N PRO A 79 11.78 -11.97 -0.11
CA PRO A 79 12.19 -10.62 -0.48
C PRO A 79 11.22 -9.57 0.07
N PRO A 80 11.70 -8.35 0.40
CA PRO A 80 10.82 -7.24 0.76
C PRO A 80 9.80 -6.98 -0.33
N LEU A 81 8.57 -6.63 0.04
CA LEU A 81 7.49 -6.35 -0.92
C LEU A 81 7.28 -4.85 -1.19
N ASP A 82 8.05 -4.00 -0.52
CA ASP A 82 8.08 -2.57 -0.87
C ASP A 82 8.49 -2.40 -2.34
N GLY A 83 7.79 -1.53 -3.05
CA GLY A 83 8.04 -1.29 -4.47
C GLY A 83 7.66 -2.46 -5.40
N ILE A 84 6.92 -3.47 -4.94
CA ILE A 84 6.52 -4.62 -5.78
C ILE A 84 5.75 -4.18 -7.02
N ALA A 85 4.93 -3.14 -6.93
CA ALA A 85 4.11 -2.66 -8.03
C ALA A 85 4.93 -2.14 -9.24
N VAL A 86 6.17 -1.72 -9.02
CA VAL A 86 7.03 -1.15 -10.07
C VAL A 86 8.17 -2.08 -10.50
N ARG A 87 8.24 -3.28 -9.96
CA ARG A 87 9.23 -4.27 -10.41
C ARG A 87 8.87 -4.79 -11.79
N ALA A 88 9.86 -5.00 -12.63
CA ALA A 88 9.65 -5.59 -13.94
C ALA A 88 9.34 -7.10 -13.88
N VAL A 89 9.89 -7.78 -12.86
CA VAL A 89 9.83 -9.25 -12.74
C VAL A 89 9.46 -9.63 -11.31
N ILE A 90 8.61 -10.64 -11.16
CA ILE A 90 8.27 -11.32 -9.90
C ILE A 90 8.82 -12.73 -9.89
N ALA A 91 9.20 -13.23 -8.72
CA ALA A 91 9.76 -14.58 -8.52
C ALA A 91 10.97 -14.90 -9.41
N GLY A 92 11.64 -13.90 -9.99
CA GLY A 92 12.75 -14.07 -10.91
C GLY A 92 12.38 -14.67 -12.28
N LYS A 93 11.10 -14.90 -12.58
CA LYS A 93 10.64 -15.63 -13.78
C LYS A 93 9.48 -14.99 -14.50
N LEU A 94 8.54 -14.39 -13.80
CA LEU A 94 7.31 -13.87 -14.39
C LEU A 94 7.40 -12.37 -14.62
N SER A 95 6.93 -11.88 -15.77
CA SER A 95 6.67 -10.45 -15.92
C SER A 95 5.68 -9.99 -14.86
N ASN A 96 5.89 -8.83 -14.27
CA ASN A 96 5.00 -8.30 -13.25
C ASN A 96 3.71 -7.77 -13.88
N THR A 97 2.76 -8.64 -14.03
CA THR A 97 1.38 -8.32 -14.41
C THR A 97 0.44 -8.75 -13.29
N PRO A 98 -0.77 -8.18 -13.19
CA PRO A 98 -1.77 -8.60 -12.22
C PRO A 98 -2.01 -10.11 -12.23
N ASP A 99 -2.20 -10.70 -13.40
CA ASP A 99 -2.48 -12.13 -13.56
C ASP A 99 -1.31 -13.00 -13.10
N ASN A 100 -0.08 -12.60 -13.44
CA ASN A 100 1.11 -13.33 -13.03
C ASN A 100 1.35 -13.22 -11.51
N LEU A 101 1.08 -12.06 -10.91
CA LEU A 101 1.17 -11.90 -9.46
C LEU A 101 0.11 -12.74 -8.73
N GLN A 102 -1.12 -12.75 -9.22
CA GLN A 102 -2.20 -13.61 -8.69
C GLN A 102 -1.84 -15.09 -8.83
N ARG A 103 -1.32 -15.51 -9.99
CA ARG A 103 -0.86 -16.88 -10.23
C ARG A 103 0.26 -17.26 -9.26
N TRP A 104 1.25 -16.38 -9.07
CA TRP A 104 2.34 -16.61 -8.13
C TRP A 104 1.86 -16.75 -6.69
N ILE A 105 0.90 -15.92 -6.24
CA ILE A 105 0.34 -15.97 -4.89
C ILE A 105 -0.42 -17.28 -4.67
N ARG A 106 -1.13 -17.78 -5.69
CA ARG A 106 -1.97 -18.98 -5.59
C ARG A 106 -1.19 -20.28 -5.69
N ASP A 107 -0.21 -20.31 -6.57
CA ASP A 107 0.51 -21.54 -6.91
C ASP A 107 2.01 -21.27 -7.14
N PRO A 108 2.74 -20.91 -6.07
CA PRO A 108 4.16 -20.64 -6.20
C PRO A 108 4.96 -21.89 -6.59
N GLN A 109 4.53 -23.08 -6.15
CA GLN A 109 5.19 -24.34 -6.45
C GLN A 109 4.95 -24.79 -7.90
N GLY A 110 3.78 -24.53 -8.46
CA GLY A 110 3.49 -24.80 -9.87
C GLY A 110 4.22 -23.82 -10.82
N VAL A 111 4.51 -22.60 -10.37
CA VAL A 111 5.32 -21.63 -11.13
C VAL A 111 6.82 -21.96 -11.03
N THR A 112 7.28 -22.25 -9.83
CA THR A 112 8.69 -22.56 -9.52
C THR A 112 8.77 -23.69 -8.51
N PRO A 113 8.83 -24.95 -8.98
CA PRO A 113 8.98 -26.09 -8.10
C PRO A 113 10.21 -25.95 -7.19
N GLY A 114 10.03 -26.19 -5.89
CA GLY A 114 11.11 -26.08 -4.91
C GLY A 114 11.39 -24.65 -4.44
N THR A 115 10.57 -23.66 -4.80
CA THR A 115 10.69 -22.31 -4.24
C THR A 115 10.45 -22.31 -2.72
N GLY A 116 11.12 -21.37 -2.01
CA GLY A 116 10.92 -21.20 -0.56
C GLY A 116 9.55 -20.62 -0.19
N MET A 117 8.78 -20.08 -1.14
CA MET A 117 7.42 -19.63 -0.88
C MET A 117 6.46 -20.83 -0.83
N PRO A 118 5.80 -21.08 0.31
CA PRO A 118 4.89 -22.21 0.45
C PRO A 118 3.58 -21.94 -0.30
N ASP A 119 2.90 -23.04 -0.68
CA ASP A 119 1.50 -22.97 -1.09
C ASP A 119 0.63 -22.77 0.16
N LEU A 120 0.05 -21.58 0.28
CA LEU A 120 -0.86 -21.22 1.38
C LEU A 120 -2.32 -21.47 1.02
N GLN A 121 -2.60 -22.12 -0.11
CA GLN A 121 -3.94 -22.39 -0.62
C GLN A 121 -4.82 -21.12 -0.76
N VAL A 122 -4.20 -20.04 -1.21
CA VAL A 122 -4.88 -18.77 -1.40
C VAL A 122 -5.92 -18.88 -2.50
N GLY A 123 -7.19 -18.65 -2.17
CA GLY A 123 -8.29 -18.69 -3.14
C GLY A 123 -8.14 -17.59 -4.20
N GLU A 124 -8.78 -17.80 -5.35
CA GLU A 124 -8.68 -16.88 -6.51
C GLU A 124 -9.07 -15.45 -6.16
N ARG A 125 -10.19 -15.26 -5.45
CA ARG A 125 -10.64 -13.94 -5.02
C ARG A 125 -9.64 -13.28 -4.09
N ASP A 126 -9.11 -14.04 -3.12
CA ASP A 126 -8.17 -13.51 -2.13
C ASP A 126 -6.84 -13.15 -2.77
N ALA A 127 -6.35 -13.96 -3.71
CA ALA A 127 -5.14 -13.66 -4.48
C ALA A 127 -5.29 -12.38 -5.32
N ARG A 128 -6.46 -12.16 -5.91
CA ARG A 128 -6.79 -10.94 -6.65
C ARG A 128 -6.75 -9.72 -5.75
N ASP A 129 -7.39 -9.80 -4.60
CA ASP A 129 -7.44 -8.71 -3.63
C ASP A 129 -6.06 -8.44 -3.01
N ILE A 130 -5.30 -9.49 -2.66
CA ILE A 130 -3.90 -9.35 -2.21
C ILE A 130 -3.05 -8.70 -3.30
N SER A 131 -3.21 -9.10 -4.56
CA SER A 131 -2.53 -8.48 -5.69
C SER A 131 -2.88 -6.99 -5.79
N ALA A 132 -4.16 -6.62 -5.65
CA ALA A 132 -4.60 -5.23 -5.62
C ALA A 132 -3.92 -4.44 -4.50
N PHE A 133 -3.87 -5.01 -3.31
CA PHE A 133 -3.15 -4.39 -2.19
C PHE A 133 -1.66 -4.20 -2.48
N LEU A 134 -0.99 -5.20 -3.02
CA LEU A 134 0.42 -5.13 -3.37
C LEU A 134 0.69 -4.11 -4.48
N TYR A 135 -0.22 -3.92 -5.42
CA TYR A 135 -0.13 -2.87 -6.46
C TYR A 135 -0.28 -1.45 -5.90
N THR A 136 -0.72 -1.28 -4.66
CA THR A 136 -0.63 0.04 -3.98
C THR A 136 0.79 0.36 -3.51
N ARG A 137 1.76 -0.57 -3.62
CA ARG A 137 3.12 -0.45 -3.08
C ARG A 137 4.12 -0.13 -4.20
N SER A 138 4.11 1.11 -4.64
CA SER A 138 5.00 1.63 -5.71
C SER A 138 6.33 2.20 -5.20
N GLY A 139 6.52 2.29 -3.91
CA GLY A 139 7.73 2.84 -3.28
C GLY A 139 7.39 3.62 -2.03
#